data_22dabbd3ef361ebc37430c19a406ab59
#
_entry.id   22dabbd3ef361ebc37430c19a406ab59
#
_cell.length_a   1.000
_cell.length_b   1.000
_cell.length_c   1.000
_cell.angle_alpha   90.00
_cell.angle_beta   90.00
_cell.angle_gamma   90.00
#
_symmetry.space_group_name_H-M   'P 1'
#
loop_
_entity.id
_entity.type
_entity.pdbx_description
1 polymer ?
#
loop_
_entity_poly.entity_id
_entity_poly.type
_entity_poly.pdbx_seq_one_letter_code
_entity_poly.pdbx_strand_id
1 'polypeptide(L)'
;MAELDGHWNVKRLGGLLPPLLGVHKVIRGATGETKVGRLPGAPFDVVGLSLHYRAPFGGFVDELERSGDGYLGRATFRGREFGRFALERATTGDEGPDDPDLAI
;
A
#
# COMPACT_ATOMS: atom_id res chain seq x y z
N MET A 1 1.10 14.71 12.12
CA MET A 1 1.33 13.49 11.37
C MET A 1 0.04 12.89 10.90
N ALA A 2 -0.01 12.48 9.63
CA ALA A 2 -1.20 11.84 9.11
C ALA A 2 -1.24 10.37 9.53
N GLU A 3 -2.44 9.85 9.67
CA GLU A 3 -2.65 8.48 10.14
C GLU A 3 -1.95 7.44 9.28
N LEU A 4 -1.93 7.64 7.98
CA LEU A 4 -1.38 6.66 7.04
C LEU A 4 0.10 6.85 6.74
N ASP A 5 0.76 7.83 7.38
CA ASP A 5 2.17 8.06 7.12
C ASP A 5 3.01 6.82 7.40
N GLY A 6 3.95 6.53 6.53
CA GLY A 6 4.92 5.48 6.73
C GLY A 6 5.06 4.55 5.56
N HIS A 7 5.71 3.43 5.84
CA HIS A 7 5.97 2.37 4.88
C HIS A 7 5.07 1.18 5.20
N TRP A 8 4.41 0.65 4.19
CA TRP A 8 3.44 -0.42 4.35
C TRP A 8 3.74 -1.56 3.39
N ASN A 9 3.80 -2.77 3.89
CA ASN A 9 3.83 -3.96 3.04
C ASN A 9 2.42 -4.31 2.63
N VAL A 10 2.24 -4.70 1.38
CA VAL A 10 0.93 -5.04 0.83
C VAL A 10 0.85 -6.55 0.72
N LYS A 11 -0.19 -7.12 1.32
CA LYS A 11 -0.40 -8.56 1.31
C LYS A 11 -1.73 -8.86 0.63
N ARG A 12 -1.69 -9.71 -0.40
CA ARG A 12 -2.88 -10.09 -1.13
C ARG A 12 -3.80 -10.94 -0.26
N LEU A 13 -5.08 -10.62 -0.25
CA LEU A 13 -6.08 -11.41 0.47
C LEU A 13 -7.06 -12.12 -0.46
N GLY A 14 -7.32 -11.59 -1.65
CA GLY A 14 -8.27 -12.23 -2.55
C GLY A 14 -8.61 -11.41 -3.78
N GLY A 15 -9.51 -11.96 -4.59
CA GLY A 15 -10.01 -11.29 -5.78
C GLY A 15 -9.10 -11.47 -6.98
N LEU A 16 -9.16 -10.51 -7.90
CA LEU A 16 -8.44 -10.56 -9.17
C LEU A 16 -7.08 -9.90 -9.13
N LEU A 17 -6.56 -9.64 -7.92
CA LEU A 17 -5.22 -9.09 -7.79
C LEU A 17 -4.17 -10.13 -8.18
N PRO A 18 -3.08 -9.70 -8.84
CA PRO A 18 -1.96 -10.61 -9.06
C PRO A 18 -1.25 -10.88 -7.74
N PRO A 19 -0.30 -11.81 -7.69
CA PRO A 19 0.54 -11.97 -6.52
C PRO A 19 1.21 -10.64 -6.22
N LEU A 20 1.19 -10.23 -4.93
CA LEU A 20 1.69 -8.91 -4.54
C LEU A 20 3.04 -9.00 -3.85
N LEU A 21 3.88 -9.95 -4.27
CA LEU A 21 5.22 -10.12 -3.71
C LEU A 21 6.06 -8.88 -3.99
N GLY A 22 6.63 -8.31 -2.94
CA GLY A 22 7.48 -7.13 -3.07
C GLY A 22 6.72 -5.83 -3.30
N VAL A 23 5.39 -5.86 -3.25
CA VAL A 23 4.59 -4.64 -3.37
C VAL A 23 4.54 -3.95 -2.02
N HIS A 24 4.78 -2.64 -2.02
CA HIS A 24 4.70 -1.84 -0.80
C HIS A 24 4.21 -0.44 -1.13
N LYS A 25 3.73 0.26 -0.10
CA LYS A 25 3.27 1.64 -0.23
C LYS A 25 4.10 2.53 0.67
N VAL A 26 4.43 3.72 0.17
CA VAL A 26 5.08 4.77 0.94
C VAL A 26 4.14 5.96 0.96
N ILE A 27 3.74 6.40 2.15
CA ILE A 27 2.75 7.46 2.29
C ILE A 27 3.30 8.57 3.15
N ARG A 28 3.14 9.81 2.69
CA ARG A 28 3.54 11.01 3.42
C ARG A 28 2.45 12.07 3.29
N GLY A 29 1.70 12.28 4.36
CA GLY A 29 0.64 13.28 4.37
C GLY A 29 -0.44 12.98 3.36
N ALA A 30 -0.60 13.86 2.41
CA ALA A 30 -1.69 13.78 1.43
C ALA A 30 -1.31 13.02 0.16
N THR A 31 -0.12 12.46 0.08
CA THR A 31 0.33 11.75 -1.12
C THR A 31 1.11 10.50 -0.77
N GLY A 32 1.21 9.62 -1.74
CA GLY A 32 2.03 8.42 -1.60
C GLY A 32 2.19 7.72 -2.94
N GLU A 33 2.82 6.56 -2.90
CA GLU A 33 2.93 5.75 -4.10
C GLU A 33 2.99 4.26 -3.75
N THR A 34 2.48 3.44 -4.65
CA THR A 34 2.59 1.99 -4.57
C THR A 34 3.76 1.58 -5.44
N LYS A 35 4.69 0.82 -4.89
CA LYS A 35 5.93 0.44 -5.55
C LYS A 35 6.10 -1.07 -5.58
N VAL A 36 6.86 -1.54 -6.55
CA VAL A 36 7.31 -2.93 -6.60
C VAL A 36 8.83 -2.89 -6.58
N GLY A 37 9.40 -3.36 -5.47
CA GLY A 37 10.85 -3.31 -5.31
C GLY A 37 11.38 -1.89 -5.41
N ARG A 38 12.35 -1.67 -6.30
CA ARG A 38 12.97 -0.36 -6.50
C ARG A 38 12.43 0.37 -7.73
N LEU A 39 11.46 -0.20 -8.42
CA LEU A 39 10.92 0.43 -9.61
C LEU A 39 10.09 1.65 -9.24
N PRO A 40 9.99 2.63 -10.13
CA PRO A 40 9.08 3.76 -9.91
C PRO A 40 7.67 3.24 -9.71
N GLY A 41 6.94 3.90 -8.81
CA GLY A 41 5.63 3.43 -8.42
C GLY A 41 4.49 4.18 -9.07
N ALA A 42 3.29 3.80 -8.67
CA ALA A 42 2.06 4.46 -9.07
C ALA A 42 1.68 5.45 -7.98
N PRO A 43 1.71 6.75 -8.26
CA PRO A 43 1.40 7.76 -7.25
C PRO A 43 -0.09 7.87 -7.00
N PHE A 44 -0.45 8.26 -5.80
CA PHE A 44 -1.85 8.48 -5.43
C PHE A 44 -1.97 9.66 -4.46
N ASP A 45 -3.19 10.15 -4.33
CA ASP A 45 -3.55 11.15 -3.33
C ASP A 45 -4.32 10.46 -2.21
N VAL A 46 -4.08 10.90 -0.97
CA VAL A 46 -4.74 10.36 0.21
C VAL A 46 -5.91 11.26 0.57
N VAL A 47 -7.10 10.69 0.59
CA VAL A 47 -8.32 11.40 0.98
C VAL A 47 -9.00 10.56 2.06
N GLY A 48 -8.78 10.94 3.32
CA GLY A 48 -9.25 10.13 4.46
C GLY A 48 -8.57 8.76 4.43
N LEU A 49 -9.34 7.71 4.33
CA LEU A 49 -8.83 6.34 4.21
C LEU A 49 -8.96 5.80 2.79
N SER A 50 -9.00 6.69 1.80
CA SER A 50 -9.06 6.31 0.39
C SER A 50 -7.81 6.78 -0.32
N LEU A 51 -7.25 5.93 -1.16
CA LEU A 51 -6.05 6.22 -1.95
C LEU A 51 -6.46 6.33 -3.41
N HIS A 52 -6.44 7.54 -3.94
CA HIS A 52 -6.89 7.82 -5.32
C HIS A 52 -5.70 7.91 -6.24
N TYR A 53 -5.56 6.96 -7.15
CA TYR A 53 -4.42 6.92 -8.05
C TYR A 53 -4.50 8.00 -9.11
N ARG A 54 -3.33 8.54 -9.46
CA ARG A 54 -3.21 9.56 -10.51
C ARG A 54 -3.02 8.90 -11.87
N ALA A 55 -3.22 9.69 -12.94
CA ALA A 55 -2.93 9.21 -14.28
C ALA A 55 -1.55 8.55 -14.35
N PRO A 56 -1.38 7.47 -15.10
CA PRO A 56 -2.37 6.88 -16.01
C PRO A 56 -3.34 5.91 -15.32
N PHE A 57 -3.30 5.82 -14.00
CA PHE A 57 -4.10 4.87 -13.22
C PHE A 57 -5.35 5.52 -12.62
N GLY A 58 -5.83 6.61 -13.20
CA GLY A 58 -7.05 7.26 -12.75
C GLY A 58 -8.22 6.31 -12.77
N GLY A 59 -9.10 6.44 -11.78
CA GLY A 59 -10.22 5.52 -11.61
C GLY A 59 -9.95 4.40 -10.64
N PHE A 60 -8.67 4.09 -10.38
CA PHE A 60 -8.33 3.14 -9.33
C PHE A 60 -8.32 3.83 -7.97
N VAL A 61 -9.01 3.24 -7.02
CA VAL A 61 -9.08 3.74 -5.65
C VAL A 61 -8.95 2.56 -4.70
N ASP A 62 -8.06 2.67 -3.74
CA ASP A 62 -7.97 1.72 -2.64
C ASP A 62 -8.75 2.29 -1.47
N GLU A 63 -9.73 1.54 -0.98
CA GLU A 63 -10.53 1.92 0.18
C GLU A 63 -10.02 1.16 1.39
N LEU A 64 -9.61 1.88 2.41
CA LEU A 64 -8.98 1.26 3.59
C LEU A 64 -9.90 1.26 4.79
N GLU A 65 -9.70 0.27 5.65
CA GLU A 65 -10.43 0.11 6.90
C GLU A 65 -9.40 -0.29 7.97
N ARG A 66 -9.46 0.34 9.13
CA ARG A 66 -8.52 0.03 10.22
C ARG A 66 -8.73 -1.40 10.69
N SER A 67 -7.63 -2.12 10.91
CA SER A 67 -7.68 -3.51 11.37
C SER A 67 -6.43 -3.80 12.18
N GLY A 68 -6.59 -3.91 13.50
CA GLY A 68 -5.45 -4.10 14.39
C GLY A 68 -4.45 -2.96 14.22
N ASP A 69 -3.20 -3.30 14.00
CA ASP A 69 -2.14 -2.31 13.80
C ASP A 69 -1.99 -1.89 12.34
N GLY A 70 -2.81 -2.42 11.46
CA GLY A 70 -2.72 -2.14 10.04
C GLY A 70 -4.08 -1.79 9.45
N TYR A 71 -4.24 -2.14 8.19
CA TYR A 71 -5.45 -1.82 7.43
C TYR A 71 -5.83 -2.97 6.53
N LEU A 72 -7.14 -3.12 6.31
CA LEU A 72 -7.66 -3.96 5.23
C LEU A 72 -8.04 -3.03 4.09
N GLY A 73 -7.72 -3.43 2.86
CA GLY A 73 -7.98 -2.63 1.69
C GLY A 73 -8.85 -3.34 0.69
N ARG A 74 -9.69 -2.55 0.02
CA ARG A 74 -10.46 -3.00 -1.13
C ARG A 74 -9.93 -2.26 -2.34
N ALA A 75 -9.39 -3.01 -3.30
CA ALA A 75 -8.96 -2.43 -4.55
C ALA A 75 -10.19 -2.28 -5.44
N THR A 76 -10.45 -1.03 -5.87
CA THR A 76 -11.62 -0.74 -6.70
C THR A 76 -11.19 -0.06 -7.99
N PHE A 77 -12.01 -0.23 -9.03
CA PHE A 77 -11.88 0.52 -10.27
C PHE A 77 -13.24 1.09 -10.61
N ARG A 78 -13.31 2.42 -10.65
CA ARG A 78 -14.56 3.17 -10.90
C ARG A 78 -15.66 2.72 -9.95
N GLY A 79 -15.31 2.51 -8.67
CA GLY A 79 -16.25 2.15 -7.63
C GLY A 79 -16.54 0.66 -7.48
N ARG A 80 -15.99 -0.19 -8.34
CA ARG A 80 -16.25 -1.64 -8.27
C ARG A 80 -15.04 -2.36 -7.71
N GLU A 81 -15.26 -3.10 -6.64
CA GLU A 81 -14.20 -3.88 -6.02
C GLU A 81 -13.75 -5.01 -6.94
N PHE A 82 -12.43 -5.18 -7.07
CA PHE A 82 -11.88 -6.31 -7.83
C PHE A 82 -10.84 -7.10 -7.03
N GLY A 83 -10.48 -6.67 -5.85
CA GLY A 83 -9.54 -7.41 -5.04
C GLY A 83 -9.45 -6.89 -3.63
N ARG A 84 -8.80 -7.66 -2.76
CA ARG A 84 -8.61 -7.31 -1.36
C ARG A 84 -7.18 -7.55 -0.94
N PHE A 85 -6.70 -6.70 -0.05
CA PHE A 85 -5.33 -6.78 0.45
C PHE A 85 -5.28 -6.29 1.89
N ALA A 86 -4.15 -6.53 2.54
CA ALA A 86 -3.89 -5.97 3.86
C ALA A 86 -2.66 -5.08 3.77
N LEU A 87 -2.64 -4.03 4.57
CA LEU A 87 -1.47 -3.22 4.80
C LEU A 87 -0.93 -3.53 6.18
N GLU A 88 0.33 -3.94 6.21
CA GLU A 88 1.05 -4.19 7.44
C GLU A 88 2.21 -3.23 7.50
N ARG A 89 2.40 -2.58 8.64
CA ARG A 89 3.47 -1.60 8.77
C ARG A 89 4.80 -2.32 8.62
N ALA A 90 5.64 -1.82 7.73
CA ALA A 90 6.95 -2.39 7.51
C ALA A 90 7.80 -2.18 8.76
N THR A 91 8.46 -3.24 9.19
CA THR A 91 9.37 -3.11 10.32
C THR A 91 10.63 -2.44 9.81
N THR A 92 11.05 -1.44 10.53
CA THR A 92 12.23 -0.73 10.12
C THR A 92 13.46 -1.40 10.62
N GLY A 93 13.39 -2.15 11.32
CA GLY A 93 14.52 -2.87 11.60
C GLY A 93 14.75 -3.75 10.50
N ASP A 94 14.21 -3.84 10.02
CA ASP A 94 14.38 -4.62 9.22
C ASP A 94 14.57 -4.20 8.19
N GLU A 95 14.54 -3.42 8.47
CA GLU A 95 14.74 -2.91 7.89
C GLU A 95 15.71 -2.97 7.88
N GLY A 96 15.85 -3.56 8.11
CA GLY A 96 16.27 -3.76 8.24
C GLY A 96 16.95 -4.40 8.10
N PRO A 97 17.03 -4.55 8.15
CA PRO A 97 17.55 -5.19 8.08
C PRO A 97 17.94 -5.80 7.67
N ASP A 98 17.75 -5.55 7.41
CA ASP A 98 17.85 -5.86 7.36
C ASP A 98 18.45 -6.34 7.28
N ASP A 99 18.61 -6.40 7.12
CA ASP A 99 18.94 -6.67 7.25
C ASP A 99 19.61 -7.27 7.29
N PRO A 100 19.83 -7.37 7.23
CA PRO A 100 20.32 -7.83 7.33
C PRO A 100 21.00 -8.27 7.43
N ASP A 101 20.85 -8.04 7.17
CA ASP A 101 21.11 -8.21 7.44
C ASP A 101 21.39 -8.50 7.78
N LEU A 102 21.26 -8.47 7.53
CA LEU A 102 21.19 -8.59 7.95
C LEU A 102 21.51 -9.18 8.22
N ALA A 103 21.68 -9.41 8.13
CA ALA A 103 21.84 -9.80 8.49
C ALA A 103 22.41 -10.28 8.71
N ILE A 104 22.37 -10.47 8.68
CA ILE A 104 22.94 -10.74 9.02
C ILE A 104 23.36 -10.86 9.16
#